data_1449e5a41a6accf72facc5ea2bfbd928
#
_entry.id   1449e5a41a6accf72facc5ea2bfbd928
#
_cell.length_a   1.000
_cell.length_b   1.000
_cell.length_c   1.000
_cell.angle_alpha   90.00
_cell.angle_beta   90.00
_cell.angle_gamma   90.00
#
_symmetry.space_group_name_H-M   'P 1'
#
loop_
_entity.id
_entity.type
_entity.pdbx_description
1 polymer ?
#
loop_
_entity_poly.entity_id
_entity_poly.type
_entity_poly.pdbx_seq_one_letter_code
_entity_poly.pdbx_strand_id
1 'polypeptide(L)'
;MNFSKTLYQAGLIITVIIFTSGIAFTQNQSLPGQSVKIGLLIQDSSWTSAVHGAELAISKTNDNGGLNGRMFQLVVRSMEGPWGTGSKQAVNLIFEEKVGALVGLHDGRNAHLVEQAATKSQVVFLSAWPGDPTLSQAFVPWFFNCVPNDNQQAAEIFKEIYEIRKYRNIVVVHGKEYDSEKSFASFINILKKSGKPDPLQFNIGDYVQKTDTLADKISDSDADCLILFCEPPVSLKLVRQIINKNHLLPVYGPIALLNENLLSFQELQDLDNIISVPAGKWPEAENQKFRKEFENKYGYVPGIVASYSYDCMGVLIEAIRQSGNTDREMLQNSLKNIRFTGVTGPIQFDNKGNRMGKLEMMKTMNGLPISFKTD
;
A
#
# COMPACT_ATOMS: atom_id res chain seq x y z
N MET A 1 -92.34 46.50 -43.38
CA MET A 1 -91.68 47.77 -43.05
C MET A 1 -91.48 47.78 -41.52
N ASN A 2 -90.40 47.30 -40.99
CA ASN A 2 -89.97 47.66 -39.63
C ASN A 2 -88.53 47.16 -39.44
N PHE A 3 -87.69 48.12 -39.18
CA PHE A 3 -86.26 47.90 -38.86
C PHE A 3 -86.12 47.65 -37.40
N SER A 4 -85.48 46.52 -37.04
CA SER A 4 -85.02 46.26 -35.67
C SER A 4 -83.49 46.45 -35.57
N LYS A 5 -83.08 47.32 -34.74
CA LYS A 5 -81.70 47.60 -34.45
C LYS A 5 -81.17 46.51 -33.46
N THR A 6 -80.11 45.85 -33.83
CA THR A 6 -79.38 44.96 -32.95
C THR A 6 -78.14 45.66 -32.40
N LEU A 7 -78.05 45.79 -31.08
CA LEU A 7 -76.86 46.31 -30.40
C LEU A 7 -75.82 45.17 -30.29
N TYR A 8 -74.62 45.49 -30.77
CA TYR A 8 -73.44 44.64 -30.51
C TYR A 8 -72.79 45.08 -29.19
N GLN A 9 -72.75 44.25 -28.22
CA GLN A 9 -71.88 44.38 -27.06
C GLN A 9 -70.55 43.72 -27.41
N ALA A 10 -69.47 44.50 -27.50
CA ALA A 10 -68.12 44.02 -27.63
C ALA A 10 -67.56 43.66 -26.25
N GLY A 11 -67.48 42.38 -25.91
CA GLY A 11 -66.80 41.90 -24.73
C GLY A 11 -65.29 41.88 -24.96
N LEU A 12 -64.61 42.71 -24.24
CA LEU A 12 -63.12 42.73 -24.20
C LEU A 12 -62.62 41.56 -23.39
N ILE A 13 -62.10 40.49 -24.01
CA ILE A 13 -61.43 39.37 -23.35
C ILE A 13 -59.95 39.78 -23.17
N ILE A 14 -59.59 40.15 -21.95
CA ILE A 14 -58.18 40.35 -21.56
C ILE A 14 -57.57 38.99 -21.29
N THR A 15 -56.78 38.45 -22.22
CA THR A 15 -55.98 37.25 -22.03
C THR A 15 -54.73 37.66 -21.28
N VAL A 16 -54.66 37.32 -19.96
CA VAL A 16 -53.46 37.47 -19.14
C VAL A 16 -52.53 36.29 -19.47
N ILE A 17 -51.50 36.55 -20.27
CA ILE A 17 -50.40 35.60 -20.50
C ILE A 17 -49.48 35.67 -19.29
N ILE A 18 -49.58 34.71 -18.39
CA ILE A 18 -48.61 34.50 -17.32
C ILE A 18 -47.37 33.87 -17.94
N PHE A 19 -46.32 34.65 -18.15
CA PHE A 19 -44.97 34.14 -18.42
C PHE A 19 -44.43 33.52 -17.11
N THR A 20 -44.62 32.23 -16.89
CA THR A 20 -43.80 31.48 -15.95
C THR A 20 -42.42 31.33 -16.55
N SER A 21 -41.49 32.19 -16.14
CA SER A 21 -40.07 31.96 -16.36
C SER A 21 -39.67 30.69 -15.60
N GLY A 22 -39.85 29.56 -16.25
CA GLY A 22 -39.24 28.30 -15.82
C GLY A 22 -37.74 28.51 -15.89
N ILE A 23 -37.10 28.67 -14.71
CA ILE A 23 -35.66 28.47 -14.55
C ILE A 23 -35.46 26.98 -14.88
N ALA A 24 -35.13 26.69 -16.13
CA ALA A 24 -34.61 25.40 -16.50
C ALA A 24 -33.28 25.24 -15.74
N PHE A 25 -33.32 24.55 -14.62
CA PHE A 25 -32.12 23.91 -14.09
C PHE A 25 -31.68 22.94 -15.21
N THR A 26 -30.80 23.39 -16.05
CA THR A 26 -29.97 22.51 -16.86
C THR A 26 -29.15 21.72 -15.85
N GLN A 27 -29.66 20.55 -15.43
CA GLN A 27 -28.79 19.49 -14.99
C GLN A 27 -27.79 19.34 -16.13
N ASN A 28 -26.57 19.77 -15.86
CA ASN A 28 -25.42 19.38 -16.63
C ASN A 28 -25.31 17.85 -16.49
N GLN A 29 -26.07 17.10 -17.29
CA GLN A 29 -25.76 15.74 -17.62
C GLN A 29 -24.46 15.86 -18.44
N SER A 30 -23.31 15.87 -17.70
CA SER A 30 -22.04 15.57 -18.31
C SER A 30 -22.25 14.25 -19.06
N LEU A 31 -22.04 14.29 -20.37
CA LEU A 31 -21.83 13.09 -21.17
C LEU A 31 -20.95 12.15 -20.33
N PRO A 32 -21.23 10.83 -20.24
CA PRO A 32 -20.42 9.94 -19.45
C PRO A 32 -18.99 10.04 -19.99
N GLY A 33 -18.17 10.87 -19.32
CA GLY A 33 -16.77 11.06 -19.64
C GLY A 33 -16.09 9.72 -19.44
N GLN A 34 -15.22 9.35 -20.35
CA GLN A 34 -14.43 8.12 -20.28
C GLN A 34 -13.83 7.98 -18.86
N SER A 35 -14.03 6.85 -18.20
CA SER A 35 -13.55 6.60 -16.84
C SER A 35 -12.03 6.78 -16.75
N VAL A 36 -11.53 7.18 -15.59
CA VAL A 36 -10.09 7.26 -15.30
C VAL A 36 -9.65 5.86 -14.87
N LYS A 37 -9.03 5.12 -15.78
CA LYS A 37 -8.57 3.77 -15.50
C LYS A 37 -7.22 3.77 -14.78
N ILE A 38 -7.11 2.99 -13.71
CA ILE A 38 -5.87 2.72 -12.96
C ILE A 38 -5.62 1.21 -12.99
N GLY A 39 -4.42 0.80 -13.35
CA GLY A 39 -4.00 -0.59 -13.35
C GLY A 39 -3.48 -1.00 -11.97
N LEU A 40 -3.96 -2.11 -11.44
CA LEU A 40 -3.46 -2.74 -10.23
C LEU A 40 -2.86 -4.11 -10.57
N LEU A 41 -1.60 -4.29 -10.22
CA LEU A 41 -0.87 -5.54 -10.36
C LEU A 41 -0.71 -6.18 -8.97
N ILE A 42 -1.22 -7.39 -8.80
CA ILE A 42 -1.13 -8.16 -7.55
C ILE A 42 -0.30 -9.42 -7.76
N GLN A 43 0.33 -9.93 -6.70
CA GLN A 43 1.18 -11.13 -6.76
C GLN A 43 0.43 -12.31 -7.37
N ASP A 44 -0.70 -12.64 -6.80
CA ASP A 44 -1.61 -13.72 -7.22
C ASP A 44 -3.03 -13.43 -6.72
N SER A 45 -3.94 -14.35 -6.99
CA SER A 45 -5.38 -14.21 -6.64
C SER A 45 -5.67 -14.21 -5.15
N SER A 46 -4.73 -14.62 -4.29
CA SER A 46 -4.89 -14.59 -2.82
C SER A 46 -4.74 -13.19 -2.23
N TRP A 47 -4.14 -12.24 -2.98
CA TRP A 47 -3.91 -10.86 -2.52
C TRP A 47 -5.18 -9.99 -2.53
N THR A 48 -6.26 -10.54 -1.98
CA THR A 48 -7.57 -9.87 -1.92
C THR A 48 -7.56 -8.61 -1.07
N SER A 49 -6.78 -8.56 0.01
CA SER A 49 -6.69 -7.39 0.87
C SER A 49 -6.09 -6.19 0.12
N ALA A 50 -5.12 -6.45 -0.77
CA ALA A 50 -4.55 -5.44 -1.65
C ALA A 50 -5.60 -4.83 -2.59
N VAL A 51 -6.43 -5.68 -3.21
CA VAL A 51 -7.51 -5.24 -4.09
C VAL A 51 -8.55 -4.43 -3.32
N HIS A 52 -9.00 -4.93 -2.17
CA HIS A 52 -10.01 -4.26 -1.35
C HIS A 52 -9.54 -2.91 -0.82
N GLY A 53 -8.25 -2.78 -0.45
CA GLY A 53 -7.67 -1.48 -0.05
C GLY A 53 -7.76 -0.45 -1.17
N ALA A 54 -7.34 -0.82 -2.39
CA ALA A 54 -7.42 0.03 -3.57
C ALA A 54 -8.87 0.39 -3.95
N GLU A 55 -9.77 -0.60 -3.93
CA GLU A 55 -11.18 -0.40 -4.24
C GLU A 55 -11.89 0.53 -3.25
N LEU A 56 -11.53 0.44 -1.96
CA LEU A 56 -12.10 1.34 -0.95
C LEU A 56 -11.72 2.80 -1.23
N ALA A 57 -10.46 3.07 -1.58
CA ALA A 57 -10.00 4.42 -1.93
C ALA A 57 -10.72 4.96 -3.18
N ILE A 58 -10.87 4.12 -4.19
CA ILE A 58 -11.60 4.48 -5.43
C ILE A 58 -13.08 4.71 -5.16
N SER A 59 -13.74 3.82 -4.41
CA SER A 59 -15.16 3.96 -4.07
C SER A 59 -15.43 5.29 -3.37
N LYS A 60 -14.67 5.61 -2.32
CA LYS A 60 -14.80 6.89 -1.60
C LYS A 60 -14.60 8.10 -2.50
N THR A 61 -13.71 7.99 -3.46
CA THR A 61 -13.45 9.06 -4.42
C THR A 61 -14.61 9.23 -5.39
N ASN A 62 -15.15 8.12 -5.88
CA ASN A 62 -16.28 8.11 -6.81
C ASN A 62 -17.56 8.59 -6.14
N ASP A 63 -17.80 8.24 -4.88
CA ASP A 63 -18.94 8.72 -4.07
C ASP A 63 -18.91 10.26 -3.89
N ASN A 64 -17.72 10.86 -3.99
CA ASN A 64 -17.52 12.31 -3.97
C ASN A 64 -17.38 12.93 -5.38
N GLY A 65 -17.89 12.27 -6.43
CA GLY A 65 -17.95 12.81 -7.80
C GLY A 65 -16.72 12.55 -8.67
N GLY A 66 -15.78 11.70 -8.22
CA GLY A 66 -14.62 11.29 -9.01
C GLY A 66 -13.67 12.44 -9.39
N LEU A 67 -13.20 12.43 -10.64
CA LEU A 67 -12.38 13.50 -11.23
C LEU A 67 -13.27 14.34 -12.16
N ASN A 68 -13.79 15.45 -11.67
CA ASN A 68 -14.66 16.35 -12.45
C ASN A 68 -15.84 15.61 -13.12
N GLY A 69 -16.50 14.71 -12.38
CA GLY A 69 -17.61 13.89 -12.87
C GLY A 69 -17.18 12.58 -13.57
N ARG A 70 -15.89 12.37 -13.82
CA ARG A 70 -15.36 11.10 -14.38
C ARG A 70 -15.04 10.14 -13.25
N MET A 71 -15.61 8.94 -13.30
CA MET A 71 -15.36 7.92 -12.29
C MET A 71 -14.01 7.24 -12.48
N PHE A 72 -13.34 6.93 -11.37
CA PHE A 72 -12.16 6.08 -11.38
C PHE A 72 -12.57 4.62 -11.54
N GLN A 73 -11.81 3.88 -12.31
CA GLN A 73 -12.00 2.45 -12.56
C GLN A 73 -10.72 1.70 -12.29
N LEU A 74 -10.79 0.68 -11.41
CA LEU A 74 -9.69 -0.23 -11.15
C LEU A 74 -9.68 -1.36 -12.18
N VAL A 75 -8.51 -1.63 -12.76
CA VAL A 75 -8.27 -2.76 -13.65
C VAL A 75 -7.22 -3.65 -13.01
N VAL A 76 -7.64 -4.77 -12.43
CA VAL A 76 -6.76 -5.68 -11.69
C VAL A 76 -6.18 -6.75 -12.63
N ARG A 77 -4.89 -7.05 -12.46
CA ARG A 77 -4.20 -8.17 -13.13
C ARG A 77 -3.30 -8.91 -12.12
N SER A 78 -3.36 -10.23 -12.18
CA SER A 78 -2.45 -11.11 -11.42
C SER A 78 -1.12 -11.26 -12.15
N MET A 79 -0.04 -11.29 -11.38
CA MET A 79 1.33 -11.56 -11.85
C MET A 79 1.64 -13.05 -11.85
N GLU A 80 0.72 -13.89 -11.36
CA GLU A 80 0.86 -15.33 -11.30
C GLU A 80 1.08 -15.93 -12.69
N GLY A 81 2.07 -16.82 -12.77
CA GLY A 81 2.39 -17.53 -14.02
C GLY A 81 3.88 -17.66 -14.28
N PRO A 82 4.26 -18.08 -15.50
CA PRO A 82 5.64 -18.19 -15.90
C PRO A 82 6.41 -16.88 -15.80
N TRP A 83 7.74 -16.96 -15.72
CA TRP A 83 8.61 -15.80 -15.74
C TRP A 83 8.25 -14.84 -16.89
N GLY A 84 8.14 -13.56 -16.56
CA GLY A 84 7.75 -12.51 -17.52
C GLY A 84 6.26 -12.20 -17.58
N THR A 85 5.40 -12.97 -16.87
CA THR A 85 3.96 -12.67 -16.79
C THR A 85 3.72 -11.23 -16.34
N GLY A 86 4.47 -10.77 -15.33
CA GLY A 86 4.35 -9.41 -14.83
C GLY A 86 4.58 -8.33 -15.89
N SER A 87 5.66 -8.44 -16.65
CA SER A 87 5.91 -7.51 -17.76
C SER A 87 4.79 -7.53 -18.80
N LYS A 88 4.29 -8.73 -19.16
CA LYS A 88 3.17 -8.88 -20.09
C LYS A 88 1.91 -8.21 -19.57
N GLN A 89 1.57 -8.39 -18.29
CA GLN A 89 0.39 -7.78 -17.68
C GLN A 89 0.51 -6.25 -17.58
N ALA A 90 1.70 -5.73 -17.24
CA ALA A 90 1.95 -4.29 -17.26
C ALA A 90 1.77 -3.69 -18.66
N VAL A 91 2.33 -4.33 -19.70
CA VAL A 91 2.17 -3.92 -21.09
C VAL A 91 0.71 -3.96 -21.52
N ASN A 92 -0.04 -5.02 -21.16
CA ASN A 92 -1.46 -5.13 -21.46
C ASN A 92 -2.28 -3.98 -20.81
N LEU A 93 -2.04 -3.70 -19.52
CA LEU A 93 -2.69 -2.60 -18.82
C LEU A 93 -2.42 -1.25 -19.49
N ILE A 94 -1.17 -1.01 -19.93
CA ILE A 94 -0.78 0.27 -20.53
C ILE A 94 -1.37 0.43 -21.95
N PHE A 95 -1.25 -0.57 -22.80
CA PHE A 95 -1.53 -0.43 -24.23
C PHE A 95 -2.92 -0.90 -24.64
N GLU A 96 -3.46 -1.96 -24.02
CA GLU A 96 -4.79 -2.47 -24.35
C GLU A 96 -5.87 -1.82 -23.47
N GLU A 97 -5.68 -1.83 -22.14
CA GLU A 97 -6.63 -1.21 -21.21
C GLU A 97 -6.50 0.32 -21.15
N LYS A 98 -5.35 0.86 -21.58
CA LYS A 98 -5.04 2.30 -21.62
C LYS A 98 -5.17 2.96 -20.24
N VAL A 99 -4.60 2.31 -19.22
CA VAL A 99 -4.57 2.88 -17.86
C VAL A 99 -3.68 4.11 -17.80
N GLY A 100 -4.06 5.09 -16.96
CA GLY A 100 -3.29 6.31 -16.76
C GLY A 100 -2.09 6.14 -15.84
N ALA A 101 -2.11 5.11 -14.99
CA ALA A 101 -1.06 4.82 -14.01
C ALA A 101 -1.10 3.34 -13.62
N LEU A 102 0.01 2.84 -13.05
CA LEU A 102 0.13 1.50 -12.49
C LEU A 102 0.37 1.58 -10.97
N VAL A 103 -0.27 0.67 -10.25
CA VAL A 103 -0.01 0.38 -8.84
C VAL A 103 0.38 -1.09 -8.71
N GLY A 104 1.42 -1.40 -7.93
CA GLY A 104 1.90 -2.76 -7.75
C GLY A 104 1.94 -3.20 -6.29
N LEU A 105 1.39 -4.39 -6.04
CA LEU A 105 1.48 -5.11 -4.78
C LEU A 105 1.91 -6.55 -5.07
N HIS A 106 3.20 -6.75 -5.24
CA HIS A 106 3.83 -8.01 -5.62
C HIS A 106 5.32 -7.98 -5.21
N ASP A 107 6.04 -9.08 -5.39
CA ASP A 107 7.47 -9.15 -5.03
C ASP A 107 8.36 -8.19 -5.83
N GLY A 108 9.58 -7.93 -5.31
CA GLY A 108 10.54 -7.00 -5.92
C GLY A 108 11.05 -7.44 -7.28
N ARG A 109 11.13 -8.74 -7.53
CA ARG A 109 11.54 -9.27 -8.83
C ARG A 109 10.54 -8.91 -9.93
N ASN A 110 9.25 -9.06 -9.64
CA ASN A 110 8.19 -8.63 -10.53
C ASN A 110 8.12 -7.10 -10.64
N ALA A 111 8.37 -6.38 -9.55
CA ALA A 111 8.40 -4.92 -9.55
C ALA A 111 9.42 -4.36 -10.56
N HIS A 112 10.61 -4.95 -10.67
CA HIS A 112 11.60 -4.58 -11.69
C HIS A 112 11.09 -4.75 -13.13
N LEU A 113 10.33 -5.81 -13.40
CA LEU A 113 9.73 -6.03 -14.72
C LEU A 113 8.66 -4.98 -15.04
N VAL A 114 7.82 -4.63 -14.06
CA VAL A 114 6.81 -3.58 -14.20
C VAL A 114 7.47 -2.22 -14.39
N GLU A 115 8.48 -1.91 -13.59
CA GLU A 115 9.24 -0.66 -13.66
C GLU A 115 9.86 -0.44 -15.06
N GLN A 116 10.42 -1.48 -15.66
CA GLN A 116 10.95 -1.41 -17.03
C GLN A 116 9.86 -1.09 -18.07
N ALA A 117 8.70 -1.74 -17.97
CA ALA A 117 7.57 -1.50 -18.86
C ALA A 117 7.01 -0.08 -18.66
N ALA A 118 6.82 0.34 -17.44
CA ALA A 118 6.34 1.67 -17.06
C ALA A 118 7.28 2.78 -17.56
N THR A 119 8.58 2.61 -17.34
CA THR A 119 9.60 3.57 -17.77
C THR A 119 9.66 3.73 -19.29
N LYS A 120 9.69 2.62 -20.03
CA LYS A 120 9.69 2.66 -21.50
C LYS A 120 8.44 3.32 -22.06
N SER A 121 7.33 3.21 -21.37
CA SER A 121 6.04 3.76 -21.75
C SER A 121 5.78 5.15 -21.15
N GLN A 122 6.68 5.65 -20.29
CA GLN A 122 6.49 6.91 -19.57
C GLN A 122 5.19 6.94 -18.75
N VAL A 123 4.80 5.82 -18.15
CA VAL A 123 3.65 5.69 -17.27
C VAL A 123 4.16 5.63 -15.82
N VAL A 124 3.55 6.37 -14.92
CA VAL A 124 3.94 6.31 -13.50
C VAL A 124 3.59 4.94 -12.91
N PHE A 125 4.51 4.41 -12.14
CA PHE A 125 4.37 3.18 -11.39
C PHE A 125 4.58 3.45 -9.91
N LEU A 126 3.54 3.26 -9.12
CA LEU A 126 3.57 3.36 -7.66
C LEU A 126 3.64 1.95 -7.07
N SER A 127 4.68 1.67 -6.30
CA SER A 127 4.82 0.41 -5.57
C SER A 127 4.27 0.58 -4.15
N ALA A 128 3.26 -0.20 -3.80
CA ALA A 128 2.74 -0.29 -2.44
C ALA A 128 3.27 -1.53 -1.70
N TRP A 129 4.06 -2.32 -2.36
CA TRP A 129 4.82 -3.50 -1.94
C TRP A 129 5.74 -3.90 -3.09
N PRO A 130 7.00 -4.19 -2.92
CA PRO A 130 7.80 -4.48 -1.73
C PRO A 130 8.69 -3.31 -1.27
N GLY A 131 9.55 -3.60 -0.26
CA GLY A 131 10.58 -2.69 0.23
C GLY A 131 11.91 -2.71 -0.53
N ASP A 132 12.05 -3.41 -1.64
CA ASP A 132 13.32 -3.58 -2.37
C ASP A 132 13.98 -2.22 -2.70
N PRO A 133 15.14 -1.88 -2.09
CA PRO A 133 15.77 -0.60 -2.29
C PRO A 133 16.43 -0.45 -3.68
N THR A 134 16.56 -1.55 -4.43
CA THR A 134 17.20 -1.52 -5.75
C THR A 134 16.29 -0.92 -6.83
N LEU A 135 14.98 -0.90 -6.61
CA LEU A 135 14.00 -0.28 -7.50
C LEU A 135 14.22 1.23 -7.69
N SER A 136 14.68 1.94 -6.67
CA SER A 136 14.94 3.38 -6.77
C SER A 136 16.42 3.73 -7.05
N GLN A 137 17.31 2.73 -7.12
CA GLN A 137 18.75 2.99 -7.32
C GLN A 137 19.09 3.50 -8.71
N ALA A 138 18.39 3.00 -9.73
CA ALA A 138 18.62 3.36 -11.12
C ALA A 138 18.12 4.78 -11.50
N PHE A 139 17.56 5.52 -10.55
CA PHE A 139 16.93 6.82 -10.78
C PHE A 139 15.96 6.80 -11.96
N VAL A 140 14.87 6.07 -11.76
CA VAL A 140 13.82 5.95 -12.76
C VAL A 140 12.72 6.97 -12.43
N PRO A 141 12.56 8.03 -13.22
CA PRO A 141 11.67 9.14 -12.85
C PRO A 141 10.18 8.78 -12.84
N TRP A 142 9.83 7.59 -13.26
CA TRP A 142 8.45 7.08 -13.34
C TRP A 142 8.08 6.13 -12.19
N PHE A 143 9.02 5.86 -11.28
CA PHE A 143 8.83 4.97 -10.14
C PHE A 143 8.67 5.76 -8.84
N PHE A 144 7.70 5.33 -8.01
CA PHE A 144 7.46 5.89 -6.67
C PHE A 144 7.13 4.75 -5.70
N ASN A 145 7.86 4.70 -4.59
CA ASN A 145 7.65 3.68 -3.57
C ASN A 145 6.85 4.23 -2.39
N CYS A 146 5.63 3.74 -2.18
CA CYS A 146 4.72 4.16 -1.12
C CYS A 146 5.00 3.50 0.24
N VAL A 147 5.86 2.46 0.28
CA VAL A 147 6.27 1.80 1.51
C VAL A 147 7.70 2.22 1.90
N PRO A 148 8.07 2.14 3.18
CA PRO A 148 9.46 2.29 3.58
C PRO A 148 10.32 1.19 2.92
N ASN A 149 11.42 1.58 2.27
CA ASN A 149 12.31 0.58 1.66
C ASN A 149 13.16 -0.16 2.72
N ASP A 150 13.75 -1.28 2.31
CA ASP A 150 14.48 -2.16 3.24
C ASP A 150 15.72 -1.48 3.85
N ASN A 151 16.36 -0.54 3.16
CA ASN A 151 17.45 0.23 3.77
C ASN A 151 16.95 1.12 4.93
N GLN A 152 15.78 1.73 4.78
CA GLN A 152 15.16 2.54 5.82
C GLN A 152 14.73 1.67 7.00
N GLN A 153 14.10 0.52 6.71
CA GLN A 153 13.66 -0.44 7.72
C GLN A 153 14.87 -1.03 8.49
N ALA A 154 15.90 -1.44 7.77
CA ALA A 154 17.12 -1.99 8.37
C ALA A 154 17.85 -0.94 9.24
N ALA A 155 17.85 0.33 8.86
CA ALA A 155 18.44 1.38 9.66
C ALA A 155 17.73 1.59 11.00
N GLU A 156 16.39 1.52 11.01
CA GLU A 156 15.64 1.66 12.26
C GLU A 156 15.76 0.41 13.15
N ILE A 157 15.77 -0.80 12.57
CA ILE A 157 16.08 -2.04 13.29
C ILE A 157 17.47 -1.97 13.92
N PHE A 158 18.48 -1.55 13.15
CA PHE A 158 19.85 -1.38 13.64
C PHE A 158 19.90 -0.42 14.83
N LYS A 159 19.28 0.74 14.70
CA LYS A 159 19.24 1.77 15.73
C LYS A 159 18.58 1.26 17.02
N GLU A 160 17.43 0.60 16.90
CA GLU A 160 16.73 0.00 18.05
C GLU A 160 17.64 -1.00 18.78
N ILE A 161 18.24 -1.92 18.05
CA ILE A 161 19.00 -3.04 18.61
C ILE A 161 20.34 -2.57 19.23
N TYR A 162 21.12 -1.82 18.48
CA TYR A 162 22.50 -1.47 18.87
C TYR A 162 22.64 -0.16 19.62
N GLU A 163 21.78 0.83 19.37
CA GLU A 163 21.92 2.15 19.96
C GLU A 163 20.99 2.34 21.16
N ILE A 164 19.73 1.89 21.06
CA ILE A 164 18.72 2.04 22.11
C ILE A 164 18.82 0.90 23.12
N ARG A 165 18.65 -0.37 22.68
CA ARG A 165 18.67 -1.56 23.54
C ARG A 165 20.08 -2.01 23.93
N LYS A 166 21.07 -1.68 23.11
CA LYS A 166 22.49 -2.03 23.34
C LYS A 166 22.72 -3.54 23.43
N TYR A 167 21.95 -4.31 22.66
CA TYR A 167 22.10 -5.76 22.56
C TYR A 167 23.45 -6.13 21.95
N ARG A 168 23.98 -7.29 22.34
CA ARG A 168 25.32 -7.76 21.94
C ARG A 168 25.26 -9.07 21.17
N ASN A 169 24.40 -10.00 21.64
CA ASN A 169 24.24 -11.33 21.06
C ASN A 169 22.99 -11.36 20.20
N ILE A 170 23.16 -11.18 18.91
CA ILE A 170 22.04 -11.08 17.97
C ILE A 170 21.94 -12.37 17.18
N VAL A 171 20.75 -12.94 17.10
CA VAL A 171 20.42 -14.03 16.18
C VAL A 171 19.62 -13.46 15.01
N VAL A 172 20.02 -13.83 13.80
CA VAL A 172 19.30 -13.50 12.57
C VAL A 172 18.89 -14.78 11.87
N VAL A 173 17.61 -14.88 11.53
CA VAL A 173 17.09 -15.95 10.67
C VAL A 173 16.62 -15.31 9.35
N HIS A 174 17.09 -15.85 8.23
CA HIS A 174 16.75 -15.31 6.90
C HIS A 174 16.31 -16.42 5.94
N GLY A 175 15.46 -16.05 4.95
CA GLY A 175 15.03 -16.92 3.86
C GLY A 175 15.91 -16.79 2.62
N LYS A 176 15.52 -17.53 1.56
CA LYS A 176 16.12 -17.47 0.21
C LYS A 176 15.20 -16.80 -0.82
N GLU A 177 14.01 -16.43 -0.38
CA GLU A 177 13.06 -15.69 -1.19
C GLU A 177 13.65 -14.31 -1.53
N TYR A 178 13.36 -13.81 -2.71
CA TYR A 178 13.98 -12.59 -3.23
C TYR A 178 13.90 -11.40 -2.26
N ASP A 179 12.71 -11.10 -1.73
CA ASP A 179 12.51 -9.96 -0.84
C ASP A 179 13.16 -10.20 0.54
N SER A 180 13.14 -11.44 1.04
CA SER A 180 13.85 -11.84 2.26
C SER A 180 15.36 -11.61 2.13
N GLU A 181 15.97 -12.02 1.00
CA GLU A 181 17.39 -11.80 0.74
C GLU A 181 17.74 -10.30 0.64
N LYS A 182 16.90 -9.47 0.01
CA LYS A 182 17.11 -8.02 -0.11
C LYS A 182 17.05 -7.32 1.23
N SER A 183 16.05 -7.65 2.03
CA SER A 183 15.87 -7.10 3.37
C SER A 183 17.03 -7.51 4.31
N PHE A 184 17.41 -8.78 4.31
CA PHE A 184 18.58 -9.28 5.03
C PHE A 184 19.88 -8.59 4.60
N ALA A 185 20.12 -8.49 3.28
CA ALA A 185 21.32 -7.84 2.75
C ALA A 185 21.40 -6.35 3.15
N SER A 186 20.27 -5.65 3.20
CA SER A 186 20.19 -4.27 3.66
C SER A 186 20.67 -4.14 5.12
N PHE A 187 20.24 -5.05 6.00
CA PHE A 187 20.66 -5.08 7.39
C PHE A 187 22.16 -5.40 7.55
N ILE A 188 22.65 -6.44 6.87
CA ILE A 188 24.07 -6.82 6.90
C ILE A 188 24.98 -5.70 6.36
N ASN A 189 24.55 -4.98 5.36
CA ASN A 189 25.30 -3.85 4.81
C ASN A 189 25.44 -2.71 5.84
N ILE A 190 24.44 -2.45 6.65
CA ILE A 190 24.52 -1.46 7.73
C ILE A 190 25.47 -1.93 8.82
N LEU A 191 25.39 -3.20 9.23
CA LEU A 191 26.30 -3.79 10.20
C LEU A 191 27.77 -3.61 9.79
N LYS A 192 28.10 -4.02 8.56
CA LYS A 192 29.46 -3.90 8.01
C LYS A 192 29.96 -2.46 8.00
N LYS A 193 29.13 -1.52 7.57
CA LYS A 193 29.47 -0.08 7.55
C LYS A 193 29.67 0.49 8.95
N SER A 194 28.97 -0.05 9.94
CA SER A 194 29.04 0.40 11.34
C SER A 194 30.12 -0.31 12.16
N GLY A 195 30.88 -1.23 11.56
CA GLY A 195 31.92 -2.01 12.24
C GLY A 195 31.39 -2.92 13.36
N LYS A 196 30.11 -3.31 13.30
CA LYS A 196 29.54 -4.24 14.25
C LYS A 196 29.89 -5.68 13.87
N PRO A 197 30.06 -6.58 14.86
CA PRO A 197 30.31 -7.99 14.59
C PRO A 197 29.14 -8.61 13.83
N ASP A 198 29.45 -9.63 13.04
CA ASP A 198 28.41 -10.43 12.39
C ASP A 198 27.54 -11.14 13.44
N PRO A 199 26.21 -11.13 13.30
CA PRO A 199 25.30 -11.86 14.17
C PRO A 199 25.40 -13.37 13.94
N LEU A 200 24.90 -14.18 14.87
CA LEU A 200 24.67 -15.60 14.64
C LEU A 200 23.56 -15.75 13.59
N GLN A 201 23.87 -16.37 12.44
CA GLN A 201 22.99 -16.43 11.29
C GLN A 201 22.51 -17.85 11.02
N PHE A 202 21.22 -17.97 10.68
CA PHE A 202 20.62 -19.22 10.22
C PHE A 202 19.81 -18.97 8.95
N ASN A 203 20.00 -19.83 7.94
CA ASN A 203 19.13 -19.85 6.79
C ASN A 203 17.95 -20.78 7.07
N ILE A 204 16.71 -20.26 7.05
CA ILE A 204 15.50 -21.03 7.36
C ILE A 204 15.29 -22.19 6.37
N GLY A 205 15.75 -22.05 5.13
CA GLY A 205 15.67 -23.09 4.11
C GLY A 205 16.37 -24.40 4.51
N ASP A 206 17.38 -24.33 5.37
CA ASP A 206 18.09 -25.50 5.88
C ASP A 206 17.31 -26.22 6.99
N TYR A 207 16.23 -25.61 7.48
CA TYR A 207 15.42 -26.06 8.61
C TYR A 207 13.93 -26.22 8.30
N VAL A 208 13.47 -26.13 7.04
CA VAL A 208 12.04 -26.16 6.66
C VAL A 208 11.30 -27.34 7.27
N GLN A 209 11.94 -28.55 7.32
CA GLN A 209 11.38 -29.75 7.93
C GLN A 209 11.78 -29.92 9.40
N LYS A 210 12.61 -29.07 9.98
CA LYS A 210 13.24 -29.18 11.29
C LYS A 210 13.24 -27.84 12.04
N THR A 211 12.17 -27.07 11.94
CA THR A 211 12.06 -25.77 12.61
C THR A 211 12.20 -25.89 14.13
N ASP A 212 11.79 -27.03 14.72
CA ASP A 212 12.00 -27.33 16.15
C ASP A 212 13.49 -27.36 16.52
N THR A 213 14.33 -27.98 15.67
CA THR A 213 15.79 -28.00 15.88
C THR A 213 16.40 -26.61 15.81
N LEU A 214 15.85 -25.73 14.94
CA LEU A 214 16.29 -24.34 14.89
C LEU A 214 15.83 -23.57 16.14
N ALA A 215 14.62 -23.81 16.60
CA ALA A 215 14.12 -23.25 17.86
C ALA A 215 14.97 -23.66 19.06
N ASP A 216 15.41 -24.95 19.12
CA ASP A 216 16.35 -25.42 20.14
C ASP A 216 17.68 -24.65 20.11
N LYS A 217 18.30 -24.55 18.93
CA LYS A 217 19.55 -23.80 18.76
C LYS A 217 19.46 -22.34 19.16
N ILE A 218 18.33 -21.71 18.88
CA ILE A 218 18.10 -20.31 19.27
C ILE A 218 17.86 -20.20 20.76
N SER A 219 17.08 -21.11 21.34
CA SER A 219 16.79 -21.12 22.78
C SER A 219 18.01 -21.43 23.62
N ASP A 220 18.92 -22.27 23.12
CA ASP A 220 20.18 -22.64 23.78
C ASP A 220 21.30 -21.57 23.59
N SER A 221 21.05 -20.56 22.75
CA SER A 221 21.97 -19.46 22.57
C SER A 221 21.74 -18.36 23.60
N ASP A 222 22.80 -17.64 23.97
CA ASP A 222 22.70 -16.45 24.83
C ASP A 222 22.20 -15.23 24.07
N ALA A 223 21.20 -15.38 23.19
CA ALA A 223 20.71 -14.33 22.34
C ALA A 223 19.93 -13.25 23.12
N ASP A 224 20.26 -12.00 22.90
CA ASP A 224 19.51 -10.84 23.44
C ASP A 224 18.23 -10.57 22.64
N CYS A 225 18.23 -10.89 21.33
CA CYS A 225 17.09 -10.73 20.45
C CYS A 225 17.19 -11.61 19.19
N LEU A 226 16.05 -11.77 18.52
CA LEU A 226 15.89 -12.45 17.25
C LEU A 226 15.44 -11.46 16.16
N ILE A 227 16.09 -11.51 14.99
CA ILE A 227 15.65 -10.78 13.81
C ILE A 227 15.24 -11.77 12.73
N LEU A 228 14.08 -11.55 12.13
CA LEU A 228 13.51 -12.42 11.10
C LEU A 228 13.45 -11.71 9.75
N PHE A 229 14.16 -12.23 8.76
CA PHE A 229 14.08 -11.84 7.35
C PHE A 229 13.65 -13.04 6.51
N CYS A 230 12.46 -13.57 6.80
CA CYS A 230 11.89 -14.72 6.11
C CYS A 230 10.37 -14.55 6.00
N GLU A 231 9.75 -15.39 5.18
CA GLU A 231 8.30 -15.30 4.94
C GLU A 231 7.47 -15.47 6.22
N PRO A 232 6.34 -14.77 6.34
CA PRO A 232 5.49 -14.78 7.54
C PRO A 232 5.11 -16.17 8.05
N PRO A 233 4.66 -17.14 7.24
CA PRO A 233 4.20 -18.43 7.77
C PRO A 233 5.31 -19.23 8.49
N VAL A 234 6.52 -19.24 7.93
CA VAL A 234 7.64 -19.95 8.55
C VAL A 234 8.19 -19.17 9.74
N SER A 235 8.18 -17.86 9.69
CA SER A 235 8.53 -16.97 10.81
C SER A 235 7.63 -17.20 12.01
N LEU A 236 6.32 -17.21 11.80
CA LEU A 236 5.33 -17.46 12.85
C LEU A 236 5.52 -18.84 13.49
N LYS A 237 5.72 -19.86 12.66
CA LYS A 237 5.97 -21.23 13.15
C LYS A 237 7.19 -21.26 14.07
N LEU A 238 8.29 -20.64 13.68
CA LEU A 238 9.51 -20.56 14.48
C LEU A 238 9.29 -19.81 15.79
N VAL A 239 8.63 -18.65 15.75
CA VAL A 239 8.33 -17.86 16.95
C VAL A 239 7.48 -18.65 17.94
N ARG A 240 6.41 -19.32 17.50
CA ARG A 240 5.58 -20.18 18.35
C ARG A 240 6.39 -21.29 19.02
N GLN A 241 7.31 -21.91 18.29
CA GLN A 241 8.17 -22.99 18.83
C GLN A 241 9.13 -22.44 19.89
N ILE A 242 9.70 -21.27 19.72
CA ILE A 242 10.57 -20.62 20.71
C ILE A 242 9.76 -20.27 21.97
N ILE A 243 8.57 -19.72 21.82
CA ILE A 243 7.69 -19.40 22.96
C ILE A 243 7.28 -20.64 23.74
N ASN A 244 6.95 -21.73 23.06
CA ASN A 244 6.59 -23.02 23.69
C ASN A 244 7.71 -23.62 24.53
N LYS A 245 8.95 -23.19 24.31
CA LYS A 245 10.12 -23.57 25.14
C LYS A 245 10.33 -22.63 26.33
N ASN A 246 9.36 -21.77 26.64
CA ASN A 246 9.45 -20.73 27.67
C ASN A 246 10.61 -19.74 27.47
N HIS A 247 11.07 -19.58 26.24
CA HIS A 247 12.10 -18.63 25.89
C HIS A 247 11.49 -17.38 25.23
N LEU A 248 11.40 -16.27 25.98
CA LEU A 248 10.86 -15.02 25.48
C LEU A 248 12.00 -14.11 25.02
N LEU A 249 12.21 -14.07 23.71
CA LEU A 249 13.14 -13.14 23.06
C LEU A 249 12.36 -11.99 22.42
N PRO A 250 12.86 -10.74 22.50
CA PRO A 250 12.39 -9.67 21.62
C PRO A 250 12.60 -10.06 20.16
N VAL A 251 11.55 -9.98 19.36
CA VAL A 251 11.57 -10.35 17.94
C VAL A 251 11.41 -9.09 17.09
N TYR A 252 12.28 -8.94 16.11
CA TYR A 252 12.30 -7.84 15.16
C TYR A 252 12.23 -8.33 13.72
N GLY A 253 11.76 -7.50 12.81
CA GLY A 253 11.83 -7.78 11.39
C GLY A 253 11.18 -6.70 10.53
N PRO A 254 11.17 -6.85 9.22
CA PRO A 254 10.53 -5.89 8.32
C PRO A 254 9.01 -5.95 8.43
N ILE A 255 8.35 -4.91 7.93
CA ILE A 255 6.88 -4.85 7.87
C ILE A 255 6.27 -6.05 7.12
N ALA A 256 7.05 -6.68 6.24
CA ALA A 256 6.64 -7.85 5.48
C ALA A 256 6.21 -9.05 6.34
N LEU A 257 6.68 -9.13 7.61
CA LEU A 257 6.25 -10.14 8.56
C LEU A 257 4.75 -10.10 8.89
N LEU A 258 4.09 -8.98 8.64
CA LEU A 258 2.67 -8.74 8.96
C LEU A 258 1.75 -8.90 7.74
N ASN A 259 2.21 -9.53 6.66
CA ASN A 259 1.44 -9.69 5.44
C ASN A 259 0.20 -10.56 5.66
N GLU A 260 -0.98 -9.93 5.75
CA GLU A 260 -2.27 -10.58 5.97
C GLU A 260 -2.76 -11.42 4.79
N ASN A 261 -2.11 -11.39 3.63
CA ASN A 261 -2.43 -12.31 2.53
C ASN A 261 -1.74 -13.67 2.73
N LEU A 262 -0.75 -13.75 3.60
CA LEU A 262 -0.01 -14.97 3.92
C LEU A 262 -0.33 -15.56 5.31
N LEU A 263 -0.94 -14.75 6.19
CA LEU A 263 -1.35 -15.13 7.53
C LEU A 263 -2.83 -14.83 7.75
N SER A 264 -3.53 -15.73 8.41
CA SER A 264 -4.87 -15.46 8.90
C SER A 264 -4.87 -14.39 9.99
N PHE A 265 -6.02 -13.76 10.24
CA PHE A 265 -6.15 -12.76 11.32
C PHE A 265 -5.77 -13.33 12.69
N GLN A 266 -6.14 -14.59 12.97
CA GLN A 266 -5.76 -15.27 14.22
C GLN A 266 -4.24 -15.43 14.33
N GLU A 267 -3.59 -15.81 13.24
CA GLU A 267 -2.13 -15.94 13.21
C GLU A 267 -1.41 -14.61 13.40
N LEU A 268 -1.97 -13.53 12.88
CA LEU A 268 -1.45 -12.19 13.14
C LEU A 268 -1.61 -11.79 14.60
N GLN A 269 -2.74 -12.13 15.24
CA GLN A 269 -2.95 -11.89 16.67
C GLN A 269 -1.97 -12.67 17.55
N ASP A 270 -1.55 -13.87 17.14
CA ASP A 270 -0.54 -14.64 17.87
C ASP A 270 0.85 -13.96 17.88
N LEU A 271 1.08 -13.00 16.99
CA LEU A 271 2.29 -12.18 16.94
C LEU A 271 2.16 -10.86 17.73
N ASP A 272 0.98 -10.58 18.30
CA ASP A 272 0.72 -9.33 18.99
C ASP A 272 1.63 -9.15 20.21
N ASN A 273 2.22 -7.96 20.33
CA ASN A 273 3.21 -7.58 21.33
C ASN A 273 4.53 -8.38 21.31
N ILE A 274 4.68 -9.36 20.39
CA ILE A 274 5.87 -10.19 20.25
C ILE A 274 6.81 -9.58 19.22
N ILE A 275 6.30 -9.29 18.02
CA ILE A 275 7.09 -8.74 16.92
C ILE A 275 7.07 -7.21 16.95
N SER A 276 8.24 -6.63 16.70
CA SER A 276 8.41 -5.20 16.46
C SER A 276 8.88 -4.96 15.04
N VAL A 277 8.22 -4.02 14.34
CA VAL A 277 8.51 -3.68 12.94
C VAL A 277 8.70 -2.17 12.76
N PRO A 278 9.55 -1.73 11.81
CA PRO A 278 9.79 -0.30 11.55
C PRO A 278 8.74 0.27 10.59
N ALA A 279 7.60 0.67 11.11
CA ALA A 279 6.47 1.11 10.28
C ALA A 279 6.20 2.63 10.30
N GLY A 280 6.84 3.38 11.21
CA GLY A 280 6.53 4.78 11.42
C GLY A 280 5.22 5.01 12.17
N LYS A 281 4.90 6.27 12.43
CA LYS A 281 3.74 6.64 13.24
C LYS A 281 2.49 6.73 12.39
N TRP A 282 1.57 5.82 12.61
CA TRP A 282 0.26 5.79 11.95
C TRP A 282 -0.72 6.71 12.68
N PRO A 283 -1.46 7.60 11.97
CA PRO A 283 -2.49 8.44 12.56
C PRO A 283 -3.64 7.60 13.11
N GLU A 284 -3.91 7.69 14.41
CA GLU A 284 -4.88 6.81 15.06
C GLU A 284 -6.31 7.03 14.56
N ALA A 285 -6.75 8.29 14.44
CA ALA A 285 -8.12 8.61 14.04
C ALA A 285 -8.42 8.17 12.59
N GLU A 286 -7.51 8.45 11.66
CA GLU A 286 -7.62 8.07 10.25
C GLU A 286 -7.58 6.55 10.09
N ASN A 287 -6.72 5.89 10.86
CA ASN A 287 -6.61 4.44 10.84
C ASN A 287 -7.86 3.76 11.39
N GLN A 288 -8.41 4.23 12.53
CA GLN A 288 -9.66 3.71 13.07
C GLN A 288 -10.83 3.88 12.10
N LYS A 289 -10.94 5.06 11.46
CA LYS A 289 -11.97 5.33 10.46
C LYS A 289 -11.84 4.37 9.26
N PHE A 290 -10.64 4.22 8.71
CA PHE A 290 -10.36 3.30 7.61
C PHE A 290 -10.73 1.85 7.97
N ARG A 291 -10.31 1.37 9.14
CA ARG A 291 -10.61 0.01 9.61
C ARG A 291 -12.11 -0.25 9.66
N LYS A 292 -12.86 0.68 10.27
CA LYS A 292 -14.33 0.56 10.37
C LYS A 292 -15.01 0.56 8.99
N GLU A 293 -14.59 1.42 8.08
CA GLU A 293 -15.14 1.49 6.72
C GLU A 293 -14.80 0.23 5.92
N PHE A 294 -13.57 -0.26 6.05
CA PHE A 294 -13.12 -1.48 5.38
C PHE A 294 -13.87 -2.71 5.90
N GLU A 295 -13.96 -2.87 7.23
CA GLU A 295 -14.66 -3.98 7.89
C GLU A 295 -16.15 -3.99 7.54
N ASN A 296 -16.80 -2.83 7.54
CA ASN A 296 -18.20 -2.69 7.13
C ASN A 296 -18.43 -3.11 5.67
N LYS A 297 -17.48 -2.86 4.79
CA LYS A 297 -17.63 -3.15 3.35
C LYS A 297 -17.25 -4.58 2.99
N TYR A 298 -16.21 -5.12 3.62
CA TYR A 298 -15.63 -6.41 3.22
C TYR A 298 -15.80 -7.52 4.26
N GLY A 299 -16.26 -7.21 5.49
CA GLY A 299 -16.58 -8.20 6.52
C GLY A 299 -15.37 -8.77 7.27
N TYR A 300 -14.17 -8.16 7.14
CA TYR A 300 -12.98 -8.56 7.88
C TYR A 300 -12.08 -7.35 8.18
N VAL A 301 -11.19 -7.50 9.16
CA VAL A 301 -10.28 -6.43 9.60
C VAL A 301 -9.14 -6.26 8.59
N PRO A 302 -8.86 -5.03 8.09
CA PRO A 302 -7.75 -4.81 7.18
C PRO A 302 -6.41 -4.98 7.88
N GLY A 303 -5.43 -5.53 7.17
CA GLY A 303 -4.04 -5.62 7.60
C GLY A 303 -3.16 -4.52 7.00
N ILE A 304 -1.86 -4.77 7.03
CA ILE A 304 -0.85 -3.83 6.59
C ILE A 304 -0.85 -3.64 5.07
N VAL A 305 -1.09 -4.70 4.30
CA VAL A 305 -1.12 -4.65 2.83
C VAL A 305 -2.34 -3.86 2.35
N ALA A 306 -3.52 -4.11 2.93
CA ALA A 306 -4.71 -3.31 2.65
C ALA A 306 -4.49 -1.82 2.95
N SER A 307 -3.81 -1.51 4.05
CA SER A 307 -3.52 -0.13 4.47
C SER A 307 -2.58 0.58 3.49
N TYR A 308 -1.49 -0.07 3.07
CA TYR A 308 -0.58 0.50 2.07
C TYR A 308 -1.21 0.60 0.69
N SER A 309 -2.02 -0.37 0.29
CA SER A 309 -2.78 -0.32 -0.96
C SER A 309 -3.76 0.85 -0.99
N TYR A 310 -4.50 1.05 0.09
CA TYR A 310 -5.42 2.18 0.26
C TYR A 310 -4.70 3.53 0.14
N ASP A 311 -3.60 3.69 0.85
CA ASP A 311 -2.81 4.94 0.84
C ASP A 311 -2.15 5.18 -0.51
N CYS A 312 -1.56 4.17 -1.12
CA CYS A 312 -0.94 4.28 -2.43
C CYS A 312 -1.95 4.72 -3.50
N MET A 313 -3.15 4.13 -3.47
CA MET A 313 -4.25 4.55 -4.35
C MET A 313 -4.70 5.98 -4.03
N GLY A 314 -4.78 6.35 -2.75
CA GLY A 314 -5.11 7.71 -2.32
C GLY A 314 -4.11 8.76 -2.81
N VAL A 315 -2.80 8.46 -2.70
CA VAL A 315 -1.71 9.30 -3.23
C VAL A 315 -1.85 9.50 -4.74
N LEU A 316 -2.10 8.42 -5.47
CA LEU A 316 -2.26 8.47 -6.92
C LEU A 316 -3.49 9.31 -7.32
N ILE A 317 -4.61 9.08 -6.68
CA ILE A 317 -5.85 9.85 -6.92
C ILE A 317 -5.63 11.34 -6.64
N GLU A 318 -4.98 11.67 -5.55
CA GLU A 318 -4.68 13.07 -5.20
C GLU A 318 -3.74 13.70 -6.22
N ALA A 319 -2.70 12.99 -6.67
CA ALA A 319 -1.82 13.47 -7.72
C ALA A 319 -2.56 13.70 -9.07
N ILE A 320 -3.49 12.81 -9.43
CA ILE A 320 -4.35 12.98 -10.61
C ILE A 320 -5.28 14.20 -10.45
N ARG A 321 -5.79 14.44 -9.25
CA ARG A 321 -6.61 15.63 -8.97
C ARG A 321 -5.82 16.92 -9.11
N GLN A 322 -4.59 16.96 -8.60
CA GLN A 322 -3.69 18.11 -8.70
C GLN A 322 -3.26 18.38 -10.15
N SER A 323 -3.01 17.34 -10.94
CA SER A 323 -2.71 17.48 -12.37
C SER A 323 -3.95 17.79 -13.22
N GLY A 324 -5.16 17.54 -12.71
CA GLY A 324 -6.44 17.72 -13.41
C GLY A 324 -6.74 16.66 -14.50
N ASN A 325 -5.79 15.79 -14.79
CA ASN A 325 -5.89 14.73 -15.80
C ASN A 325 -4.87 13.60 -15.56
N THR A 326 -4.76 12.67 -16.49
CA THR A 326 -3.78 11.57 -16.49
C THR A 326 -2.67 11.75 -17.54
N ASP A 327 -2.39 12.99 -17.93
CA ASP A 327 -1.20 13.28 -18.71
C ASP A 327 0.05 12.82 -17.95
N ARG A 328 0.93 12.13 -18.64
CA ARG A 328 2.03 11.39 -18.01
C ARG A 328 3.02 12.28 -17.29
N GLU A 329 3.45 13.36 -17.96
CA GLU A 329 4.42 14.30 -17.39
C GLU A 329 3.82 15.13 -16.26
N MET A 330 2.59 15.61 -16.44
CA MET A 330 1.87 16.36 -15.40
C MET A 330 1.65 15.51 -14.15
N LEU A 331 1.23 14.25 -14.31
CA LEU A 331 1.02 13.32 -13.21
C LEU A 331 2.34 12.99 -12.50
N GLN A 332 3.41 12.74 -13.26
CA GLN A 332 4.74 12.50 -12.69
C GLN A 332 5.21 13.72 -11.86
N ASN A 333 5.04 14.93 -12.38
CA ASN A 333 5.40 16.15 -11.68
C ASN A 333 4.54 16.36 -10.42
N SER A 334 3.25 16.04 -10.46
CA SER A 334 2.38 16.08 -9.29
C SER A 334 2.84 15.10 -8.22
N LEU A 335 3.22 13.86 -8.59
CA LEU A 335 3.75 12.86 -7.65
C LEU A 335 5.06 13.29 -7.01
N LYS A 336 5.99 13.89 -7.76
CA LYS A 336 7.26 14.41 -7.20
C LYS A 336 7.05 15.44 -6.10
N ASN A 337 5.97 16.20 -6.17
CA ASN A 337 5.67 17.30 -5.25
C ASN A 337 4.55 16.96 -4.27
N ILE A 338 4.04 15.73 -4.29
CA ILE A 338 2.91 15.32 -3.48
C ILE A 338 3.19 15.45 -1.98
N ARG A 339 2.19 15.91 -1.25
CA ARG A 339 2.12 15.85 0.21
C ARG A 339 0.78 15.25 0.58
N PHE A 340 0.81 14.04 1.05
CA PHE A 340 -0.38 13.28 1.39
C PHE A 340 -0.24 12.74 2.81
N THR A 341 -1.33 12.70 3.56
CA THR A 341 -1.38 12.02 4.86
C THR A 341 -2.43 10.92 4.75
N GLY A 342 -1.96 9.70 4.79
CA GLY A 342 -2.78 8.50 4.74
C GLY A 342 -2.92 7.84 6.09
N VAL A 343 -3.51 6.64 6.09
CA VAL A 343 -3.68 5.81 7.29
C VAL A 343 -2.35 5.23 7.79
N THR A 344 -1.35 5.14 6.91
CA THR A 344 0.02 4.73 7.24
C THR A 344 0.95 5.91 7.52
N GLY A 345 0.38 7.11 7.71
CA GLY A 345 1.13 8.34 8.00
C GLY A 345 1.42 9.21 6.78
N PRO A 346 2.34 10.19 6.92
CA PRO A 346 2.66 11.10 5.83
C PRO A 346 3.40 10.38 4.69
N ILE A 347 3.06 10.76 3.46
CA ILE A 347 3.68 10.26 2.23
C ILE A 347 4.15 11.44 1.39
N GLN A 348 5.43 11.47 1.16
CA GLN A 348 6.17 12.36 0.28
C GLN A 348 7.30 11.53 -0.33
N PHE A 349 7.81 11.95 -1.47
CA PHE A 349 8.88 11.22 -2.14
C PHE A 349 10.16 12.05 -2.23
N ASP A 350 11.30 11.36 -2.12
CA ASP A 350 12.59 11.96 -2.43
C ASP A 350 12.79 12.06 -3.96
N ASN A 351 13.94 12.57 -4.37
CA ASN A 351 14.29 12.72 -5.79
C ASN A 351 14.45 11.38 -6.53
N LYS A 352 14.50 10.25 -5.80
CA LYS A 352 14.57 8.89 -6.36
C LYS A 352 13.23 8.15 -6.30
N GLY A 353 12.18 8.82 -5.83
CA GLY A 353 10.85 8.23 -5.68
C GLY A 353 10.68 7.38 -4.41
N ASN A 354 11.62 7.38 -3.46
CA ASN A 354 11.41 6.68 -2.19
C ASN A 354 10.52 7.50 -1.27
N ARG A 355 9.65 6.82 -0.53
CA ARG A 355 8.88 7.43 0.55
C ARG A 355 9.82 8.05 1.58
N MET A 356 9.59 9.31 1.87
CA MET A 356 10.29 10.04 2.92
C MET A 356 9.53 9.90 4.25
N GLY A 357 10.26 10.04 5.34
CA GLY A 357 9.68 10.08 6.67
C GLY A 357 10.55 9.36 7.70
N LYS A 358 10.33 9.69 8.96
CA LYS A 358 10.98 9.01 10.07
C LYS A 358 10.21 7.73 10.37
N LEU A 359 10.92 6.61 10.44
CA LEU A 359 10.38 5.37 10.96
C LEU A 359 10.56 5.32 12.48
N GLU A 360 9.69 4.57 13.12
CA GLU A 360 9.77 4.24 14.54
C GLU A 360 9.51 2.74 14.67
N MET A 361 10.17 2.09 15.64
CA MET A 361 9.87 0.71 15.95
C MET A 361 8.50 0.63 16.61
N MET A 362 7.63 -0.18 16.04
CA MET A 362 6.24 -0.35 16.45
C MET A 362 6.02 -1.80 16.84
N LYS A 363 5.33 -2.04 17.94
CA LYS A 363 4.80 -3.37 18.21
C LYS A 363 3.53 -3.63 17.42
N THR A 364 3.15 -4.89 17.33
CA THR A 364 1.92 -5.29 16.64
C THR A 364 0.75 -5.43 17.62
N MET A 365 -0.44 -5.07 17.14
CA MET A 365 -1.71 -5.37 17.79
C MET A 365 -2.77 -5.57 16.71
N ASN A 366 -3.47 -6.70 16.76
CA ASN A 366 -4.42 -7.12 15.73
C ASN A 366 -3.82 -7.08 14.31
N GLY A 367 -2.56 -7.53 14.19
CA GLY A 367 -1.84 -7.58 12.92
C GLY A 367 -1.41 -6.22 12.35
N LEU A 368 -1.52 -5.13 13.09
CA LEU A 368 -1.13 -3.80 12.67
C LEU A 368 -0.06 -3.21 13.61
N PRO A 369 0.85 -2.41 13.06
CA PRO A 369 1.79 -1.67 13.90
C PRO A 369 1.06 -0.59 14.69
N ILE A 370 1.31 -0.56 16.01
CA ILE A 370 0.76 0.45 16.91
C ILE A 370 1.88 1.19 17.65
N SER A 371 1.66 2.49 17.89
CA SER A 371 2.56 3.30 18.69
C SER A 371 2.43 2.90 20.15
N PHE A 372 3.52 2.36 20.74
CA PHE A 372 3.60 2.29 22.19
C PHE A 372 4.12 3.62 22.72
N LYS A 373 3.37 4.24 23.64
CA LYS A 373 4.01 5.18 24.53
C LYS A 373 4.93 4.33 25.41
N THR A 374 6.24 4.42 25.21
CA THR A 374 7.19 3.98 26.25
C THR A 374 6.94 4.89 27.45
N ASP A 375 6.34 4.31 28.50
CA ASP A 375 6.31 4.94 29.82
C ASP A 375 7.73 5.14 30.34
#